data_d39e710fd7fc302754a841a31ca94cfe
#
_entry.id   d39e710fd7fc302754a841a31ca94cfe
#
_cell.length_a   1.000
_cell.length_b   1.000
_cell.length_c   1.000
_cell.angle_alpha   90.00
_cell.angle_beta   90.00
_cell.angle_gamma   90.00
#
_symmetry.space_group_name_H-M   'P 1'
#
loop_
_entity.id
_entity.type
_entity.pdbx_description
1 polymer ?
#
loop_
_entity_poly.entity_id
_entity_poly.type
_entity_poly.pdbx_seq_one_letter_code
_entity_poly.pdbx_strand_id
1 'polypeptide(L)'
;MSPRNLDQNLDGKGLGIAVVTARFNSYITDQMSTHAINRLGELGIASNDIVVAQVPGAFELALTARRLTERGDIDAVICIGAVIRGDTDHYEFVARAATEGIARAGDDSGKPVIFGVLTTNNTEDAVVRIGHAAGYADAAVEMANTIRQIHELS
;
A
#
# COMPACT_ATOMS: atom_id res chain seq x y z
N MET A 1 -28.05 -23.08 12.35
CA MET A 1 -26.66 -22.64 12.46
C MET A 1 -26.36 -21.55 11.46
N SER A 2 -25.70 -20.50 11.90
CA SER A 2 -25.34 -19.37 11.06
C SER A 2 -23.87 -19.46 10.66
N PRO A 3 -23.53 -18.97 9.47
CA PRO A 3 -22.12 -18.89 9.08
C PRO A 3 -21.35 -17.93 10.00
N ARG A 4 -20.05 -18.16 10.13
CA ARG A 4 -19.16 -17.22 10.82
C ARG A 4 -18.70 -16.19 9.79
N ASN A 5 -18.96 -14.92 10.10
CA ASN A 5 -18.63 -13.84 9.18
C ASN A 5 -17.37 -13.09 9.66
N LEU A 6 -16.50 -12.79 8.71
CA LEU A 6 -15.38 -11.89 8.95
C LEU A 6 -15.76 -10.54 8.36
N ASP A 7 -16.19 -9.63 9.22
CA ASP A 7 -16.74 -8.36 8.77
C ASP A 7 -15.63 -7.33 8.55
N GLN A 8 -15.89 -6.36 7.69
CA GLN A 8 -15.01 -5.23 7.49
C GLN A 8 -14.78 -4.49 8.81
N ASN A 9 -13.52 -4.27 9.13
CA ASN A 9 -13.13 -3.53 10.33
C ASN A 9 -12.07 -2.51 9.98
N LEU A 10 -12.41 -1.23 10.13
CA LEU A 10 -11.52 -0.10 9.83
C LEU A 10 -10.88 0.50 11.07
N ASP A 11 -10.95 -0.16 12.21
CA ASP A 11 -10.28 0.30 13.42
C ASP A 11 -8.79 -0.02 13.35
N GLY A 12 -7.99 1.03 13.24
CA GLY A 12 -6.53 0.90 13.12
C GLY A 12 -5.79 0.80 14.44
N LYS A 13 -6.49 0.91 15.56
CA LYS A 13 -5.84 0.94 16.86
C LYS A 13 -4.96 -0.31 17.08
N GLY A 14 -3.71 -0.08 17.43
CA GLY A 14 -2.75 -1.17 17.71
C GLY A 14 -2.10 -1.78 16.48
N LEU A 15 -2.44 -1.31 15.26
CA LEU A 15 -1.78 -1.77 14.05
C LEU A 15 -0.53 -0.95 13.74
N GLY A 16 0.48 -1.61 13.18
CA GLY A 16 1.65 -0.94 12.61
C GLY A 16 1.58 -1.01 11.09
N ILE A 17 1.71 0.13 10.43
CA ILE A 17 1.59 0.23 8.97
C ILE A 17 2.83 0.90 8.40
N ALA A 18 3.38 0.34 7.34
CA ALA A 18 4.46 0.97 6.60
C ALA A 18 3.91 1.57 5.29
N VAL A 19 4.43 2.73 4.92
CA VAL A 19 4.11 3.38 3.65
C VAL A 19 5.41 3.54 2.88
N VAL A 20 5.52 2.89 1.73
CA VAL A 20 6.69 2.97 0.86
C VAL A 20 6.32 3.81 -0.35
N THR A 21 7.04 4.90 -0.58
CA THR A 21 6.71 5.86 -1.63
C THR A 21 7.86 5.97 -2.63
N ALA A 22 7.54 5.80 -3.91
CA ALA A 22 8.51 6.00 -4.98
C ALA A 22 8.75 7.49 -5.21
N ARG A 23 10.03 7.89 -5.31
CA ARG A 23 10.37 9.29 -5.56
C ARG A 23 10.14 9.71 -7.00
N PHE A 24 10.24 8.79 -7.95
CA PHE A 24 9.96 9.12 -9.35
C PHE A 24 8.51 9.58 -9.47
N ASN A 25 8.28 10.71 -10.12
CA ASN A 25 6.99 11.41 -10.16
C ASN A 25 6.55 11.93 -8.78
N SER A 26 7.50 12.49 -8.01
CA SER A 26 7.27 12.91 -6.61
C SER A 26 6.15 13.94 -6.44
N TYR A 27 5.91 14.79 -7.45
CA TYR A 27 4.77 15.72 -7.40
C TYR A 27 3.46 14.97 -7.14
N ILE A 28 3.32 13.79 -7.73
CA ILE A 28 2.13 12.96 -7.58
C ILE A 28 2.23 12.07 -6.34
N THR A 29 3.35 11.34 -6.21
CA THR A 29 3.48 10.32 -5.17
C THR A 29 3.56 10.90 -3.76
N ASP A 30 4.15 12.09 -3.59
CA ASP A 30 4.19 12.73 -2.27
C ASP A 30 2.79 13.12 -1.81
N GLN A 31 1.94 13.60 -2.71
CA GLN A 31 0.55 13.91 -2.37
C GLN A 31 -0.25 12.66 -2.05
N MET A 32 -0.02 11.58 -2.79
CA MET A 32 -0.65 10.30 -2.49
C MET A 32 -0.26 9.79 -1.10
N SER A 33 1.02 9.89 -0.78
CA SER A 33 1.53 9.48 0.53
C SER A 33 0.89 10.30 1.65
N THR A 34 0.76 11.61 1.47
CA THR A 34 0.11 12.49 2.44
C THR A 34 -1.35 12.07 2.68
N HIS A 35 -2.11 11.80 1.61
CA HIS A 35 -3.49 11.34 1.75
C HIS A 35 -3.57 10.00 2.51
N ALA A 36 -2.69 9.06 2.19
CA ALA A 36 -2.69 7.77 2.86
C ALA A 36 -2.34 7.89 4.34
N ILE A 37 -1.29 8.65 4.67
CA ILE A 37 -0.84 8.83 6.05
C ILE A 37 -1.91 9.55 6.88
N ASN A 38 -2.52 10.60 6.34
CA ASN A 38 -3.60 11.30 7.03
C ASN A 38 -4.77 10.37 7.32
N ARG A 39 -5.14 9.53 6.34
CA ARG A 39 -6.23 8.59 6.54
C ARG A 39 -5.90 7.53 7.59
N LEU A 40 -4.66 7.04 7.62
CA LEU A 40 -4.24 6.11 8.67
C LEU A 40 -4.45 6.72 10.06
N GLY A 41 -4.08 8.00 10.23
CA GLY A 41 -4.31 8.70 11.49
C GLY A 41 -5.79 8.80 11.85
N GLU A 42 -6.65 9.10 10.85
CA GLU A 42 -8.11 9.14 11.06
C GLU A 42 -8.67 7.78 11.49
N LEU A 43 -8.06 6.70 11.01
CA LEU A 43 -8.48 5.34 11.36
C LEU A 43 -7.94 4.87 12.72
N GLY A 44 -7.16 5.69 13.39
CA GLY A 44 -6.69 5.39 14.74
C GLY A 44 -5.27 4.84 14.83
N ILE A 45 -4.50 4.84 13.73
CA ILE A 45 -3.09 4.43 13.78
C ILE A 45 -2.28 5.52 14.48
N ALA A 46 -1.56 5.16 15.52
CA ALA A 46 -0.69 6.09 16.20
C ALA A 46 0.49 6.49 15.31
N SER A 47 0.92 7.74 15.40
CA SER A 47 2.01 8.26 14.57
C SER A 47 3.28 7.41 14.68
N ASN A 48 3.61 6.94 15.89
CA ASN A 48 4.78 6.10 16.13
C ASN A 48 4.65 4.70 15.49
N ASP A 49 3.46 4.32 15.08
CA ASP A 49 3.19 3.01 14.46
C ASP A 49 3.14 3.12 12.93
N ILE A 50 3.50 4.26 12.38
CA ILE A 50 3.60 4.47 10.93
C ILE A 50 5.08 4.60 10.57
N VAL A 51 5.56 3.71 9.70
CA VAL A 51 6.92 3.77 9.14
C VAL A 51 6.79 4.28 7.71
N VAL A 52 7.53 5.33 7.39
CA VAL A 52 7.52 5.90 6.02
C VAL A 52 8.90 5.68 5.41
N ALA A 53 8.95 5.04 4.24
CA ALA A 53 10.18 4.81 3.50
C ALA A 53 10.04 5.36 2.10
N GLN A 54 11.14 5.87 1.54
CA GLN A 54 11.19 6.31 0.16
C GLN A 54 12.12 5.42 -0.63
N VAL A 55 11.75 5.15 -1.88
CA VAL A 55 12.55 4.37 -2.82
C VAL A 55 12.68 5.13 -4.15
N PRO A 56 13.67 4.78 -4.99
CA PRO A 56 13.88 5.54 -6.23
C PRO A 56 12.68 5.54 -7.18
N GLY A 57 12.07 4.39 -7.41
CA GLY A 57 10.96 4.27 -8.35
C GLY A 57 10.05 3.11 -8.01
N ALA A 58 9.01 2.92 -8.82
CA ALA A 58 8.03 1.86 -8.59
C ALA A 58 8.65 0.47 -8.65
N PHE A 59 9.72 0.30 -9.43
CA PHE A 59 10.41 -0.99 -9.55
C PHE A 59 10.98 -1.46 -8.19
N GLU A 60 11.37 -0.54 -7.32
CA GLU A 60 11.99 -0.85 -6.03
C GLU A 60 10.98 -1.02 -4.88
N LEU A 61 9.69 -0.80 -5.13
CA LEU A 61 8.67 -0.88 -4.09
C LEU A 61 8.56 -2.28 -3.48
N ALA A 62 8.52 -3.30 -4.32
CA ALA A 62 8.26 -4.67 -3.88
C ALA A 62 9.35 -5.21 -2.95
N LEU A 63 10.62 -4.98 -3.28
CA LEU A 63 11.72 -5.42 -2.42
C LEU A 63 11.63 -4.77 -1.05
N THR A 64 11.40 -3.47 -1.02
CA THR A 64 11.31 -2.73 0.24
C THR A 64 10.12 -3.18 1.07
N ALA A 65 8.97 -3.35 0.42
CA ALA A 65 7.76 -3.85 1.08
C ALA A 65 8.00 -5.24 1.67
N ARG A 66 8.64 -6.12 0.92
CA ARG A 66 8.90 -7.49 1.39
C ARG A 66 9.76 -7.48 2.65
N ARG A 67 10.78 -6.62 2.69
CA ARG A 67 11.63 -6.49 3.88
C ARG A 67 10.86 -5.93 5.08
N LEU A 68 9.98 -4.97 4.85
CA LEU A 68 9.15 -4.40 5.91
C LEU A 68 8.17 -5.42 6.49
N THR A 69 7.64 -6.33 5.67
CA THR A 69 6.74 -7.38 6.17
C THR A 69 7.43 -8.35 7.13
N GLU A 70 8.77 -8.42 7.11
CA GLU A 70 9.51 -9.30 8.01
C GLU A 70 9.54 -8.76 9.45
N ARG A 71 9.19 -7.50 9.66
CA ARG A 71 9.19 -6.90 10.99
C ARG A 71 7.93 -7.29 11.75
N GLY A 72 8.11 -7.67 13.02
CA GLY A 72 6.98 -8.06 13.87
C GLY A 72 6.04 -6.91 14.21
N ASP A 73 6.51 -5.65 14.09
CA ASP A 73 5.71 -4.47 14.40
C ASP A 73 4.98 -3.89 13.17
N ILE A 74 5.09 -4.53 12.01
CA ILE A 74 4.39 -4.11 10.79
C ILE A 74 3.34 -5.15 10.43
N ASP A 75 2.09 -4.70 10.35
CA ASP A 75 0.94 -5.55 10.02
C ASP A 75 0.52 -5.46 8.55
N ALA A 76 0.84 -4.37 7.89
CA ALA A 76 0.55 -4.17 6.47
C ALA A 76 1.47 -3.12 5.88
N VAL A 77 1.66 -3.17 4.56
CA VAL A 77 2.49 -2.20 3.83
C VAL A 77 1.66 -1.60 2.70
N ILE A 78 1.74 -0.29 2.54
CA ILE A 78 1.14 0.42 1.41
C ILE A 78 2.27 0.82 0.47
N CYS A 79 2.20 0.39 -0.79
CA CYS A 79 3.17 0.76 -1.83
C CYS A 79 2.58 1.86 -2.70
N ILE A 80 3.25 3.00 -2.76
CA ILE A 80 2.77 4.17 -3.50
C ILE A 80 3.75 4.52 -4.63
N GLY A 81 3.23 4.58 -5.83
CA GLY A 81 4.00 4.96 -7.01
C GLY A 81 3.09 5.51 -8.11
N ALA A 82 3.70 6.08 -9.13
CA ALA A 82 2.98 6.55 -10.30
C ALA A 82 3.84 6.24 -11.54
N VAL A 83 3.35 5.34 -12.37
CA VAL A 83 3.99 4.95 -13.62
C VAL A 83 3.19 5.54 -14.76
N ILE A 84 3.79 6.47 -15.48
CA ILE A 84 3.13 7.20 -16.56
C ILE A 84 3.77 6.79 -17.87
N ARG A 85 2.94 6.46 -18.85
CA ARG A 85 3.41 6.01 -20.16
C ARG A 85 4.24 7.11 -20.82
N GLY A 86 5.42 6.73 -21.31
CA GLY A 86 6.29 7.58 -22.08
C GLY A 86 6.40 7.11 -23.52
N ASP A 87 7.50 7.47 -24.17
CA ASP A 87 7.71 7.20 -25.59
C ASP A 87 8.18 5.78 -25.88
N THR A 88 8.54 5.00 -24.85
CA THR A 88 9.11 3.68 -25.00
C THR A 88 8.29 2.64 -24.24
N ASP A 89 8.65 1.37 -24.39
CA ASP A 89 8.03 0.27 -23.69
C ASP A 89 8.41 0.18 -22.21
N HIS A 90 9.26 1.08 -21.72
CA HIS A 90 9.72 1.11 -20.34
C HIS A 90 8.57 1.06 -19.34
N TYR A 91 7.48 1.79 -19.63
CA TYR A 91 6.27 1.81 -18.82
C TYR A 91 5.76 0.40 -18.52
N GLU A 92 5.68 -0.44 -19.54
CA GLU A 92 5.10 -1.79 -19.39
C GLU A 92 5.97 -2.67 -18.49
N PHE A 93 7.29 -2.56 -18.61
CA PHE A 93 8.21 -3.34 -17.78
C PHE A 93 8.13 -2.93 -16.32
N VAL A 94 8.11 -1.63 -16.05
CA VAL A 94 8.03 -1.12 -14.67
C VAL A 94 6.67 -1.44 -14.06
N ALA A 95 5.58 -1.21 -14.79
CA ALA A 95 4.23 -1.48 -14.30
C ALA A 95 4.04 -2.95 -13.97
N ARG A 96 4.52 -3.84 -14.85
CA ARG A 96 4.42 -5.29 -14.63
C ARG A 96 5.27 -5.72 -13.43
N ALA A 97 6.51 -5.26 -13.35
CA ALA A 97 7.40 -5.61 -12.25
C ALA A 97 6.82 -5.17 -10.91
N ALA A 98 6.26 -3.97 -10.84
CA ALA A 98 5.62 -3.47 -9.63
C ALA A 98 4.41 -4.33 -9.26
N THR A 99 3.53 -4.61 -10.21
CA THR A 99 2.32 -5.40 -9.99
C THR A 99 2.65 -6.80 -9.49
N GLU A 100 3.51 -7.52 -10.22
CA GLU A 100 3.87 -8.90 -9.87
C GLU A 100 4.65 -8.97 -8.57
N GLY A 101 5.58 -8.04 -8.36
CA GLY A 101 6.41 -8.02 -7.17
C GLY A 101 5.61 -7.71 -5.91
N ILE A 102 4.71 -6.73 -5.99
CA ILE A 102 3.86 -6.36 -4.85
C ILE A 102 2.92 -7.50 -4.49
N ALA A 103 2.30 -8.14 -5.49
CA ALA A 103 1.45 -9.30 -5.25
C ALA A 103 2.23 -10.44 -4.59
N ARG A 104 3.43 -10.71 -5.07
CA ARG A 104 4.29 -11.75 -4.49
C ARG A 104 4.69 -11.43 -3.06
N ALA A 105 5.00 -10.17 -2.77
CA ALA A 105 5.37 -9.75 -1.42
C ALA A 105 4.26 -10.06 -0.41
N GLY A 106 3.00 -9.81 -0.80
CA GLY A 106 1.85 -10.15 0.04
C GLY A 106 1.67 -11.65 0.20
N ASP A 107 1.71 -12.38 -0.91
CA ASP A 107 1.51 -13.84 -0.88
C ASP A 107 2.59 -14.54 -0.05
N ASP A 108 3.85 -14.16 -0.24
CA ASP A 108 4.97 -14.81 0.44
C ASP A 108 5.02 -14.47 1.93
N SER A 109 4.63 -13.25 2.30
CA SER A 109 4.71 -12.80 3.69
C SER A 109 3.47 -13.17 4.52
N GLY A 110 2.34 -13.36 3.87
CA GLY A 110 1.06 -13.54 4.53
C GLY A 110 0.54 -12.25 5.17
N LYS A 111 1.12 -11.11 4.83
CA LYS A 111 0.67 -9.80 5.30
C LYS A 111 0.15 -8.97 4.12
N PRO A 112 -0.83 -8.09 4.35
CA PRO A 112 -1.34 -7.23 3.27
C PRO A 112 -0.25 -6.31 2.74
N VAL A 113 -0.07 -6.31 1.41
CA VAL A 113 0.79 -5.36 0.71
C VAL A 113 -0.09 -4.70 -0.34
N ILE A 114 -0.41 -3.44 -0.13
CA ILE A 114 -1.43 -2.73 -0.89
C ILE A 114 -0.81 -2.12 -2.14
N PHE A 115 -1.46 -2.38 -3.28
CA PHE A 115 -1.03 -1.89 -4.57
C PHE A 115 -1.57 -0.48 -4.79
N GLY A 116 -0.80 0.52 -4.37
CA GLY A 116 -1.12 1.93 -4.54
C GLY A 116 -0.30 2.54 -5.67
N VAL A 117 -0.17 1.84 -6.79
CA VAL A 117 0.61 2.32 -7.94
C VAL A 117 -0.35 2.72 -9.06
N LEU A 118 -0.32 4.00 -9.41
CA LEU A 118 -1.06 4.49 -10.55
C LEU A 118 -0.33 4.11 -11.84
N THR A 119 -1.07 3.63 -12.82
CA THR A 119 -0.54 3.30 -14.15
C THR A 119 -1.41 4.02 -15.17
N THR A 120 -0.93 5.14 -15.69
CA THR A 120 -1.74 5.99 -16.55
C THR A 120 -1.02 6.32 -17.85
N ASN A 121 -1.79 6.73 -18.87
CA ASN A 121 -1.24 7.10 -20.17
C ASN A 121 -0.62 8.49 -20.17
N ASN A 122 -1.03 9.35 -19.23
CA ASN A 122 -0.56 10.73 -19.14
C ASN A 122 -0.60 11.22 -17.69
N THR A 123 0.01 12.37 -17.47
CA THR A 123 0.11 12.98 -16.13
C THR A 123 -1.26 13.39 -15.60
N GLU A 124 -2.11 13.94 -16.45
CA GLU A 124 -3.44 14.44 -16.04
C GLU A 124 -4.29 13.32 -15.44
N ASP A 125 -4.25 12.15 -16.04
CA ASP A 125 -4.99 10.99 -15.53
C ASP A 125 -4.47 10.54 -14.15
N ALA A 126 -3.19 10.70 -13.91
CA ALA A 126 -2.60 10.39 -12.60
C ALA A 126 -3.03 11.44 -11.57
N VAL A 127 -2.98 12.71 -11.93
CA VAL A 127 -3.31 13.81 -11.00
C VAL A 127 -4.74 13.69 -10.46
N VAL A 128 -5.71 13.36 -11.32
CA VAL A 128 -7.11 13.24 -10.88
C VAL A 128 -7.34 12.04 -9.96
N ARG A 129 -6.37 11.12 -9.86
CA ARG A 129 -6.46 9.92 -9.03
C ARG A 129 -5.69 10.02 -7.72
N ILE A 130 -5.02 11.13 -7.46
CA ILE A 130 -4.20 11.30 -6.24
C ILE A 130 -5.04 11.03 -4.98
N GLY A 131 -6.27 11.51 -4.93
CA GLY A 131 -7.14 11.32 -3.78
C GLY A 131 -7.53 9.87 -3.49
N HIS A 132 -7.37 8.96 -4.46
CA HIS A 132 -7.61 7.52 -4.24
C HIS A 132 -6.70 6.94 -3.16
N ALA A 133 -5.61 7.62 -2.84
CA ALA A 133 -4.63 7.11 -1.88
C ALA A 133 -5.18 6.99 -0.46
N ALA A 134 -6.21 7.76 -0.10
CA ALA A 134 -6.91 7.56 1.17
C ALA A 134 -7.52 6.16 1.24
N GLY A 135 -8.04 5.65 0.12
CA GLY A 135 -8.58 4.29 0.04
C GLY A 135 -7.53 3.20 0.24
N TYR A 136 -6.26 3.48 -0.06
CA TYR A 136 -5.20 2.50 0.21
C TYR A 136 -5.02 2.30 1.72
N ALA A 137 -5.18 3.35 2.50
CA ALA A 137 -5.15 3.25 3.96
C ALA A 137 -6.32 2.40 4.47
N ASP A 138 -7.53 2.63 3.95
CA ASP A 138 -8.69 1.82 4.30
C ASP A 138 -8.42 0.34 4.00
N ALA A 139 -7.89 0.04 2.81
CA ALA A 139 -7.60 -1.33 2.41
C ALA A 139 -6.55 -1.99 3.33
N ALA A 140 -5.50 -1.25 3.70
CA ALA A 140 -4.45 -1.77 4.57
C ALA A 140 -5.01 -2.14 5.94
N VAL A 141 -5.81 -1.26 6.54
CA VAL A 141 -6.40 -1.49 7.86
C VAL A 141 -7.41 -2.63 7.81
N GLU A 142 -8.29 -2.60 6.82
CA GLU A 142 -9.29 -3.66 6.64
C GLU A 142 -8.63 -5.02 6.51
N MET A 143 -7.64 -5.14 5.63
CA MET A 143 -6.98 -6.43 5.37
C MET A 143 -6.15 -6.91 6.54
N ALA A 144 -5.47 -6.01 7.26
CA ALA A 144 -4.76 -6.39 8.48
C ALA A 144 -5.72 -6.96 9.52
N ASN A 145 -6.87 -6.34 9.69
CA ASN A 145 -7.90 -6.83 10.60
C ASN A 145 -8.52 -8.14 10.13
N THR A 146 -8.71 -8.30 8.82
CA THR A 146 -9.21 -9.57 8.26
C THR A 146 -8.25 -10.72 8.55
N ILE A 147 -6.94 -10.51 8.37
CA ILE A 147 -5.93 -11.53 8.68
C ILE A 147 -5.96 -11.88 10.16
N ARG A 148 -6.09 -10.89 11.04
CA ARG A 148 -6.25 -11.17 12.49
C ARG A 148 -7.48 -12.01 12.77
N GLN A 149 -8.61 -11.67 12.17
CA GLN A 149 -9.85 -12.42 12.36
C GLN A 149 -9.71 -13.88 11.90
N ILE A 150 -8.99 -14.09 10.78
CA ILE A 150 -8.72 -15.44 10.30
C ILE A 150 -7.92 -16.24 11.34
N HIS A 151 -6.88 -15.63 11.91
CA HIS A 151 -6.05 -16.29 12.92
C HIS A 151 -6.80 -16.57 14.22
N GLU A 152 -7.84 -15.80 14.51
CA GLU A 152 -8.67 -15.97 15.71
C GLU A 152 -9.80 -16.96 15.54
N LEU A 153 -10.01 -17.48 14.33
CA LEU A 153 -11.02 -18.51 14.10
C LEU A 153 -10.70 -19.77 14.89
N SER A 154 -11.74 -20.30 15.57
CA SER A 154 -11.62 -21.53 16.36
C SER A 154 -12.28 -22.71 15.64
#